data_a2548d1ee19dbd3495dccc0fa47dab95
#
_entry.id   a2548d1ee19dbd3495dccc0fa47dab95
#
_cell.length_a   1.000
_cell.length_b   1.000
_cell.length_c   1.000
_cell.angle_alpha   90.00
_cell.angle_beta   90.00
_cell.angle_gamma   90.00
#
_symmetry.space_group_name_H-M   'P 1'
#
loop_
_entity.id
_entity.type
_entity.pdbx_description
1 polymer ?
#
loop_
_entity_poly.entity_id
_entity_poly.type
_entity_poly.pdbx_seq_one_letter_code
_entity_poly.pdbx_strand_id
1 'polypeptide(L)'
;MKAFADLLDRLVLTPGRNGKLKLLTDYFRDTPDPDRGYGLAAIAGTLEVRNVKPAMLRELVLERMDEVLFRYSYDYVGDLAETISLVWDNERDIDRSALAQPRLGEIVTGMNALGRTEVRSYVRDLLDRLDSSGRFAFIKLATGAMRIGVSARLAKQALADLGDKDVTEIETLWHGLQPPYETLFEWLAGGGEKPVLATPAIFHSVMLANAVEEGDLTGLDPVNYAAEWKWDGIRVQLSRSGDRRKIYSRSGDDISGAFPDILDAISFSGVVDGELLVGGTARSNSPTRTFSDLQQRLNRKTVTAKMLGDYPAFIRTYDLLFDGDDDVRGRSYVDRRDRLTEIIDRAPHDRFDLSPLVPFSSWEELDRLRAAPPDPVIEGVMIKRRDSIYQAGRMKGPWFKWKRDPYNVDAVLMYAQRGHGKRSSYYSDFTFGVWADDEDGEQLVPVGKAYFGFTDAELEVLDKFVRNNTTERFGPVRAVRADKDFGFVVEVAFEGINRSTRHKSGVAMRFPRIARLRPDKPSYEADRLRTLIAMIDVKPA
;
A
#
# COMPACT_ATOMS: atom_id res chain seq x y z
N MET A 1 18.78 -19.28 10.56
CA MET A 1 18.91 -18.02 9.81
C MET A 1 19.35 -18.25 8.35
N LYS A 2 20.34 -19.14 8.11
CA LYS A 2 20.92 -19.34 6.76
C LYS A 2 19.88 -19.64 5.68
N ALA A 3 18.99 -20.63 5.87
CA ALA A 3 17.96 -20.97 4.87
C ALA A 3 17.05 -19.79 4.50
N PHE A 4 16.74 -18.92 5.46
CA PHE A 4 15.95 -17.71 5.23
C PHE A 4 16.74 -16.64 4.44
N ALA A 5 18.02 -16.45 4.75
CA ALA A 5 18.90 -15.55 4.00
C ALA A 5 19.07 -16.01 2.55
N ASP A 6 19.36 -17.29 2.33
CA ASP A 6 19.46 -17.90 0.99
C ASP A 6 18.16 -17.73 0.18
N LEU A 7 17.00 -17.85 0.85
CA LEU A 7 15.71 -17.59 0.22
C LEU A 7 15.58 -16.13 -0.23
N LEU A 8 15.91 -15.16 0.64
CA LEU A 8 15.78 -13.73 0.31
C LEU A 8 16.68 -13.34 -0.86
N ASP A 9 17.95 -13.78 -0.86
CA ASP A 9 18.90 -13.53 -1.94
C ASP A 9 18.36 -14.06 -3.29
N ARG A 10 17.85 -15.28 -3.30
CA ARG A 10 17.27 -15.88 -4.51
C ARG A 10 15.99 -15.19 -4.98
N LEU A 11 15.11 -14.76 -4.03
CA LEU A 11 13.87 -14.06 -4.36
C LEU A 11 14.11 -12.69 -5.02
N VAL A 12 15.11 -11.95 -4.54
CA VAL A 12 15.50 -10.65 -5.12
C VAL A 12 15.97 -10.81 -6.56
N LEU A 13 16.76 -11.86 -6.84
CA LEU A 13 17.31 -12.15 -8.17
C LEU A 13 16.30 -12.81 -9.12
N THR A 14 15.19 -13.33 -8.62
CA THR A 14 14.20 -14.05 -9.46
C THR A 14 13.10 -13.10 -9.93
N PRO A 15 13.01 -12.75 -11.22
CA PRO A 15 12.02 -11.77 -11.69
C PRO A 15 10.61 -12.37 -11.87
N GLY A 16 10.50 -13.66 -12.17
CA GLY A 16 9.26 -14.33 -12.57
C GLY A 16 8.42 -14.79 -11.37
N ARG A 17 7.08 -14.60 -11.46
CA ARG A 17 6.13 -15.04 -10.42
C ARG A 17 6.26 -16.53 -10.10
N ASN A 18 6.28 -17.40 -11.12
CA ASN A 18 6.34 -18.85 -10.93
C ASN A 18 7.67 -19.31 -10.32
N GLY A 19 8.79 -18.66 -10.67
CA GLY A 19 10.09 -18.92 -10.04
C GLY A 19 10.06 -18.56 -8.55
N LYS A 20 9.50 -17.42 -8.18
CA LYS A 20 9.33 -17.03 -6.78
C LYS A 20 8.41 -17.99 -6.01
N LEU A 21 7.31 -18.40 -6.65
CA LEU A 21 6.37 -19.35 -6.04
C LEU A 21 7.08 -20.67 -5.71
N LYS A 22 7.87 -21.20 -6.66
CA LYS A 22 8.66 -22.42 -6.43
C LYS A 22 9.65 -22.26 -5.28
N LEU A 23 10.39 -21.14 -5.22
CA LEU A 23 11.35 -20.88 -4.14
C LEU A 23 10.69 -20.85 -2.77
N LEU A 24 9.50 -20.23 -2.66
CA LEU A 24 8.73 -20.18 -1.42
C LEU A 24 8.24 -21.57 -1.02
N THR A 25 7.65 -22.32 -1.96
CA THR A 25 7.14 -23.68 -1.70
C THR A 25 8.27 -24.62 -1.26
N ASP A 26 9.44 -24.57 -1.92
CA ASP A 26 10.61 -25.37 -1.55
C ASP A 26 11.10 -24.98 -0.13
N TYR A 27 11.20 -23.67 0.19
CA TYR A 27 11.58 -23.20 1.51
C TYR A 27 10.64 -23.70 2.61
N PHE A 28 9.31 -23.61 2.39
CA PHE A 28 8.34 -24.06 3.37
C PHE A 28 8.32 -25.59 3.54
N ARG A 29 8.72 -26.34 2.52
CA ARG A 29 8.86 -27.79 2.58
C ARG A 29 10.10 -28.22 3.36
N ASP A 30 11.25 -27.59 3.06
CA ASP A 30 12.56 -28.07 3.47
C ASP A 30 13.03 -27.46 4.80
N THR A 31 12.40 -26.33 5.23
CA THR A 31 12.75 -25.66 6.48
C THR A 31 11.89 -26.19 7.64
N PRO A 32 12.52 -26.64 8.74
CA PRO A 32 11.77 -27.15 9.91
C PRO A 32 11.08 -26.04 10.71
N ASP A 33 10.07 -26.41 11.47
CA ASP A 33 9.45 -25.55 12.47
C ASP A 33 10.45 -25.25 13.63
N PRO A 34 10.33 -24.08 14.26
CA PRO A 34 9.44 -22.96 13.96
C PRO A 34 9.99 -22.00 12.88
N ASP A 35 11.16 -22.27 12.29
CA ASP A 35 11.89 -21.35 11.41
C ASP A 35 11.09 -21.03 10.13
N ARG A 36 10.43 -22.02 9.49
CA ARG A 36 9.59 -21.76 8.30
C ARG A 36 8.41 -20.87 8.61
N GLY A 37 7.82 -21.03 9.79
CA GLY A 37 6.69 -20.22 10.24
C GLY A 37 7.07 -18.77 10.51
N TYR A 38 8.21 -18.52 11.12
CA TYR A 38 8.73 -17.16 11.29
C TYR A 38 9.18 -16.52 9.97
N GLY A 39 9.76 -17.31 9.05
CA GLY A 39 10.04 -16.85 7.70
C GLY A 39 8.78 -16.45 6.94
N LEU A 40 7.73 -17.26 7.03
CA LEU A 40 6.42 -16.95 6.49
C LEU A 40 5.84 -15.65 7.09
N ALA A 41 5.90 -15.50 8.42
CA ALA A 41 5.42 -14.31 9.11
C ALA A 41 6.16 -13.03 8.66
N ALA A 42 7.47 -13.11 8.49
CA ALA A 42 8.28 -12.01 7.99
C ALA A 42 7.88 -11.61 6.56
N ILE A 43 7.74 -12.59 5.65
CA ILE A 43 7.36 -12.37 4.25
C ILE A 43 5.93 -11.84 4.12
N ALA A 44 5.02 -12.33 4.94
CA ALA A 44 3.62 -11.92 4.95
C ALA A 44 3.38 -10.59 5.70
N GLY A 45 4.39 -10.05 6.40
CA GLY A 45 4.29 -8.81 7.17
C GLY A 45 3.53 -8.94 8.49
N THR A 46 3.36 -10.16 9.00
CA THR A 46 2.67 -10.46 10.28
C THR A 46 3.63 -10.66 11.44
N LEU A 47 4.95 -10.66 11.19
CA LEU A 47 5.94 -10.77 12.23
C LEU A 47 6.11 -9.43 12.97
N GLU A 48 5.80 -9.41 14.23
CA GLU A 48 6.10 -8.27 15.10
C GLU A 48 7.49 -8.43 15.72
N VAL A 49 8.40 -7.52 15.38
CA VAL A 49 9.70 -7.39 16.02
C VAL A 49 9.73 -6.08 16.80
N ARG A 50 9.93 -6.20 18.10
CA ARG A 50 9.93 -5.04 19.00
C ARG A 50 11.35 -4.50 19.17
N ASN A 51 11.44 -3.19 19.45
CA ASN A 51 12.65 -2.50 19.93
C ASN A 51 13.82 -2.33 18.94
N VAL A 52 13.78 -2.87 17.71
CA VAL A 52 14.80 -2.61 16.70
C VAL A 52 14.33 -1.51 15.75
N LYS A 53 15.08 -0.40 15.70
CA LYS A 53 14.74 0.75 14.84
C LYS A 53 15.87 1.05 13.86
N PRO A 54 15.59 1.57 12.67
CA PRO A 54 16.63 1.98 11.72
C PRO A 54 17.68 2.95 12.29
N ALA A 55 17.28 3.83 13.20
CA ALA A 55 18.19 4.76 13.87
C ALA A 55 19.26 4.01 14.69
N MET A 56 18.85 3.00 15.48
CA MET A 56 19.77 2.19 16.28
C MET A 56 20.78 1.43 15.41
N LEU A 57 20.33 0.91 14.27
CA LEU A 57 21.22 0.22 13.33
C LEU A 57 22.27 1.17 12.74
N ARG A 58 21.86 2.40 12.39
CA ARG A 58 22.81 3.44 11.94
C ARG A 58 23.81 3.82 13.02
N GLU A 59 23.35 4.04 14.24
CA GLU A 59 24.24 4.33 15.37
C GLU A 59 25.29 3.22 15.59
N LEU A 60 24.87 1.94 15.49
CA LEU A 60 25.79 0.81 15.64
C LEU A 60 26.87 0.78 14.55
N VAL A 61 26.54 1.14 13.32
CA VAL A 61 27.51 1.24 12.23
C VAL A 61 28.46 2.42 12.43
N LEU A 62 27.95 3.57 12.89
CA LEU A 62 28.76 4.77 13.12
C LEU A 62 29.75 4.61 14.31
N GLU A 63 29.58 3.60 15.16
CA GLU A 63 30.61 3.21 16.12
C GLU A 63 31.86 2.58 15.49
N ARG A 64 31.78 2.14 14.22
CA ARG A 64 32.81 1.38 13.49
C ARG A 64 33.27 2.02 12.20
N MET A 65 32.52 3.00 11.68
CA MET A 65 32.75 3.62 10.39
C MET A 65 32.55 5.12 10.46
N ASP A 66 33.32 5.88 9.68
CA ASP A 66 33.14 7.32 9.53
C ASP A 66 31.76 7.67 8.95
N GLU A 67 31.11 8.68 9.53
CA GLU A 67 29.77 9.09 9.16
C GLU A 67 29.66 9.54 7.69
N VAL A 68 30.66 10.25 7.17
CA VAL A 68 30.68 10.72 5.79
C VAL A 68 30.77 9.55 4.82
N LEU A 69 31.66 8.59 5.15
CA LEU A 69 31.82 7.37 4.35
C LEU A 69 30.56 6.51 4.36
N PHE A 70 29.93 6.34 5.54
CA PHE A 70 28.65 5.62 5.63
C PHE A 70 27.56 6.30 4.80
N ARG A 71 27.44 7.62 4.86
CA ARG A 71 26.47 8.38 4.10
C ARG A 71 26.65 8.20 2.60
N TYR A 72 27.89 8.30 2.09
CA TYR A 72 28.18 8.05 0.67
C TYR A 72 27.86 6.62 0.25
N SER A 73 28.18 5.62 1.09
CA SER A 73 27.85 4.23 0.84
C SER A 73 26.33 4.02 0.76
N TYR A 74 25.59 4.62 1.70
CA TYR A 74 24.13 4.53 1.74
C TYR A 74 23.48 5.26 0.54
N ASP A 75 23.99 6.44 0.16
CA ASP A 75 23.51 7.18 -1.00
C ASP A 75 23.76 6.41 -2.31
N TYR A 76 24.84 5.65 -2.38
CA TYR A 76 25.17 4.81 -3.54
C TYR A 76 24.30 3.56 -3.63
N VAL A 77 24.12 2.84 -2.53
CA VAL A 77 23.38 1.57 -2.47
C VAL A 77 21.86 1.81 -2.42
N GLY A 78 21.41 2.80 -1.65
CA GLY A 78 19.99 3.19 -1.53
C GLY A 78 19.12 2.30 -0.64
N ASP A 79 19.70 1.25 -0.03
CA ASP A 79 19.02 0.36 0.92
C ASP A 79 19.84 0.16 2.19
N LEU A 80 19.22 0.42 3.35
CA LEU A 80 19.90 0.38 4.64
C LEU A 80 20.42 -1.02 5.00
N ALA A 81 19.63 -2.06 4.71
CA ALA A 81 20.01 -3.42 5.04
C ALA A 81 21.20 -3.89 4.20
N GLU A 82 21.16 -3.59 2.89
CA GLU A 82 22.23 -3.91 1.96
C GLU A 82 23.50 -3.12 2.32
N THR A 83 23.39 -1.81 2.57
CA THR A 83 24.54 -0.98 2.98
C THR A 83 25.20 -1.55 4.23
N ILE A 84 24.43 -1.75 5.31
CA ILE A 84 24.99 -2.23 6.57
C ILE A 84 25.58 -3.64 6.42
N SER A 85 24.92 -4.53 5.67
CA SER A 85 25.42 -5.90 5.48
C SER A 85 26.78 -5.96 4.80
N LEU A 86 27.08 -4.99 3.92
CA LEU A 86 28.33 -4.89 3.18
C LEU A 86 29.44 -4.15 3.94
N VAL A 87 29.07 -3.05 4.65
CA VAL A 87 30.06 -2.20 5.33
C VAL A 87 30.34 -2.64 6.78
N TRP A 88 29.57 -3.58 7.33
CA TRP A 88 29.81 -4.12 8.66
C TRP A 88 31.08 -4.96 8.66
N ASP A 89 32.21 -4.27 8.77
CA ASP A 89 33.51 -4.92 8.78
C ASP A 89 33.77 -5.63 10.12
N ASN A 90 34.48 -6.72 10.06
CA ASN A 90 34.87 -7.45 11.24
C ASN A 90 36.36 -7.23 11.44
N GLU A 91 36.68 -6.21 12.19
CA GLU A 91 38.05 -5.95 12.68
C GLU A 91 38.65 -7.11 13.52
N ARG A 92 37.84 -8.13 13.81
CA ARG A 92 38.27 -9.33 14.51
C ARG A 92 38.23 -10.49 13.53
N ASP A 93 39.37 -11.16 13.38
CA ASP A 93 39.50 -12.50 12.78
C ASP A 93 38.71 -13.55 13.62
N ILE A 94 37.40 -13.39 13.70
CA ILE A 94 36.54 -14.39 14.29
C ILE A 94 36.37 -15.47 13.22
N ASP A 95 36.91 -16.64 13.45
CA ASP A 95 36.62 -17.82 12.66
C ASP A 95 35.11 -18.14 12.78
N ARG A 96 34.34 -17.60 11.89
CA ARG A 96 32.89 -17.81 11.84
C ARG A 96 32.49 -19.23 11.50
N SER A 97 33.38 -20.00 10.91
CA SER A 97 33.14 -21.42 10.61
C SER A 97 33.00 -22.25 11.89
N ALA A 98 33.59 -21.78 12.99
CA ALA A 98 33.49 -22.41 14.31
C ALA A 98 32.26 -21.94 15.11
N LEU A 99 31.57 -20.86 14.72
CA LEU A 99 30.38 -20.36 15.40
C LEU A 99 29.12 -20.95 14.78
N ALA A 100 28.34 -21.69 15.54
CA ALA A 100 27.01 -22.11 15.12
C ALA A 100 26.17 -20.88 14.77
N GLN A 101 25.71 -20.81 13.51
CA GLN A 101 24.81 -19.72 13.09
C GLN A 101 23.47 -19.86 13.83
N PRO A 102 22.94 -18.77 14.41
CA PRO A 102 21.68 -18.83 15.15
C PRO A 102 20.52 -19.20 14.22
N ARG A 103 19.57 -19.97 14.71
CA ARG A 103 18.33 -20.27 13.97
C ARG A 103 17.44 -19.05 13.91
N LEU A 104 16.55 -19.00 12.89
CA LEU A 104 15.61 -17.88 12.75
C LEU A 104 14.69 -17.75 13.96
N GLY A 105 14.16 -18.85 14.46
CA GLY A 105 13.33 -18.90 15.65
C GLY A 105 14.03 -18.37 16.91
N GLU A 106 15.31 -18.71 17.10
CA GLU A 106 16.12 -18.21 18.22
C GLU A 106 16.28 -16.68 18.15
N ILE A 107 16.54 -16.14 16.97
CA ILE A 107 16.66 -14.69 16.74
C ILE A 107 15.35 -13.97 17.08
N VAL A 108 14.22 -14.46 16.54
CA VAL A 108 12.91 -13.83 16.76
C VAL A 108 12.51 -13.89 18.24
N THR A 109 12.68 -15.04 18.87
CA THR A 109 12.38 -15.24 20.30
C THR A 109 13.26 -14.37 21.17
N GLY A 110 14.57 -14.33 20.89
CA GLY A 110 15.53 -13.51 21.61
C GLY A 110 15.20 -12.02 21.52
N MET A 111 14.92 -11.49 20.31
CA MET A 111 14.55 -10.09 20.15
C MET A 111 13.27 -9.71 20.90
N ASN A 112 12.29 -10.60 20.96
CA ASN A 112 11.01 -10.33 21.61
C ASN A 112 11.07 -10.45 23.14
N ALA A 113 12.04 -11.21 23.68
CA ALA A 113 12.24 -11.38 25.11
C ALA A 113 13.03 -10.23 25.77
N LEU A 114 13.82 -9.48 24.98
CA LEU A 114 14.75 -8.48 25.49
C LEU A 114 14.14 -7.08 25.64
N GLY A 115 14.55 -6.37 26.70
CA GLY A 115 14.24 -4.96 26.91
C GLY A 115 15.03 -4.02 25.97
N ARG A 116 14.69 -2.71 25.99
CA ARG A 116 15.32 -1.72 25.10
C ARG A 116 16.83 -1.57 25.26
N THR A 117 17.35 -1.75 26.48
CA THR A 117 18.79 -1.62 26.79
C THR A 117 19.57 -2.82 26.32
N GLU A 118 18.99 -4.00 26.40
CA GLU A 118 19.64 -5.27 26.07
C GLU A 118 19.64 -5.57 24.58
N VAL A 119 18.57 -5.14 23.88
CA VAL A 119 18.40 -5.35 22.43
C VAL A 119 19.57 -4.79 21.61
N ARG A 120 20.16 -3.65 22.03
CA ARG A 120 21.28 -3.04 21.30
C ARG A 120 22.53 -3.94 21.28
N SER A 121 22.89 -4.51 22.43
CA SER A 121 24.05 -5.43 22.54
C SER A 121 23.78 -6.73 21.79
N TYR A 122 22.57 -7.27 21.90
CA TYR A 122 22.15 -8.47 21.19
C TYR A 122 22.18 -8.29 19.67
N VAL A 123 21.69 -7.16 19.15
CA VAL A 123 21.75 -6.83 17.71
C VAL A 123 23.20 -6.72 17.24
N ARG A 124 24.07 -6.08 18.00
CA ARG A 124 25.52 -6.00 17.69
C ARG A 124 26.12 -7.41 17.59
N ASP A 125 25.90 -8.26 18.59
CA ASP A 125 26.38 -9.63 18.62
C ASP A 125 25.89 -10.45 17.41
N LEU A 126 24.62 -10.30 17.04
CA LEU A 126 24.08 -10.94 15.84
C LEU A 126 24.76 -10.46 14.56
N LEU A 127 24.97 -9.15 14.40
CA LEU A 127 25.65 -8.59 13.23
C LEU A 127 27.11 -9.06 13.14
N ASP A 128 27.78 -9.28 14.28
CA ASP A 128 29.14 -9.83 14.33
C ASP A 128 29.19 -11.32 13.93
N ARG A 129 28.19 -12.10 14.31
CA ARG A 129 28.10 -13.54 14.06
C ARG A 129 27.63 -13.92 12.67
N LEU A 130 26.78 -13.09 12.05
CA LEU A 130 26.19 -13.36 10.74
C LEU A 130 27.14 -12.96 9.61
N ASP A 131 27.08 -13.70 8.50
CA ASP A 131 27.68 -13.30 7.23
C ASP A 131 26.87 -12.16 6.56
N SER A 132 27.31 -11.67 5.41
CA SER A 132 26.64 -10.55 4.72
C SER A 132 25.19 -10.85 4.36
N SER A 133 24.89 -12.04 3.83
CA SER A 133 23.52 -12.47 3.51
C SER A 133 22.65 -12.61 4.76
N GLY A 134 23.20 -13.18 5.82
CA GLY A 134 22.52 -13.29 7.11
C GLY A 134 22.23 -11.94 7.75
N ARG A 135 23.16 -10.97 7.68
CA ARG A 135 22.97 -9.59 8.12
C ARG A 135 21.86 -8.88 7.32
N PHE A 136 21.91 -9.00 6.01
CA PHE A 136 20.87 -8.45 5.13
C PHE A 136 19.49 -8.98 5.54
N ALA A 137 19.35 -10.29 5.63
CA ALA A 137 18.10 -10.93 6.00
C ALA A 137 17.63 -10.54 7.42
N PHE A 138 18.55 -10.47 8.39
CA PHE A 138 18.27 -10.04 9.75
C PHE A 138 17.76 -8.60 9.81
N ILE A 139 18.43 -7.67 9.12
CA ILE A 139 18.04 -6.25 9.13
C ILE A 139 16.70 -6.06 8.43
N LYS A 140 16.44 -6.76 7.32
CA LYS A 140 15.13 -6.76 6.64
C LYS A 140 14.01 -7.25 7.57
N LEU A 141 14.22 -8.34 8.27
CA LEU A 141 13.31 -8.90 9.26
C LEU A 141 13.07 -7.92 10.42
N ALA A 142 14.14 -7.39 11.01
CA ALA A 142 14.06 -6.52 12.18
C ALA A 142 13.41 -5.16 11.90
N THR A 143 13.52 -4.65 10.68
CA THR A 143 12.92 -3.37 10.26
C THR A 143 11.56 -3.52 9.59
N GLY A 144 11.11 -4.73 9.29
CA GLY A 144 9.88 -5.01 8.55
C GLY A 144 9.90 -4.58 7.08
N ALA A 145 11.05 -4.16 6.57
CA ALA A 145 11.21 -3.60 5.21
C ALA A 145 11.60 -4.65 4.18
N MET A 146 10.84 -5.75 4.08
CA MET A 146 11.21 -6.90 3.23
C MET A 146 11.52 -6.53 1.77
N ARG A 147 10.62 -5.86 1.07
CA ARG A 147 10.79 -5.38 -0.33
C ARG A 147 11.47 -6.37 -1.30
N ILE A 148 11.17 -7.65 -1.15
CA ILE A 148 11.73 -8.77 -1.94
C ILE A 148 10.91 -9.10 -3.19
N GLY A 149 9.92 -8.26 -3.52
CA GLY A 149 9.02 -8.47 -4.65
C GLY A 149 8.09 -9.68 -4.49
N VAL A 150 7.77 -10.04 -3.24
CA VAL A 150 6.78 -11.06 -2.86
C VAL A 150 5.67 -10.38 -2.08
N SER A 151 4.41 -10.63 -2.47
CA SER A 151 3.25 -10.20 -1.71
C SER A 151 2.81 -11.29 -0.72
N ALA A 152 2.11 -10.90 0.36
CA ALA A 152 1.51 -11.85 1.29
C ALA A 152 0.62 -12.88 0.55
N ARG A 153 -0.09 -12.47 -0.50
CA ARG A 153 -0.92 -13.38 -1.31
C ARG A 153 -0.08 -14.42 -2.06
N LEU A 154 1.11 -14.05 -2.57
CA LEU A 154 2.00 -15.01 -3.22
C LEU A 154 2.55 -16.04 -2.22
N ALA A 155 2.84 -15.61 -0.97
CA ALA A 155 3.24 -16.54 0.10
C ALA A 155 2.09 -17.50 0.47
N LYS A 156 0.86 -16.99 0.56
CA LYS A 156 -0.34 -17.84 0.79
C LYS A 156 -0.58 -18.83 -0.36
N GLN A 157 -0.34 -18.42 -1.61
CA GLN A 157 -0.40 -19.33 -2.76
C GLN A 157 0.66 -20.45 -2.65
N ALA A 158 1.88 -20.12 -2.20
CA ALA A 158 2.91 -21.13 -1.98
C ALA A 158 2.53 -22.16 -0.90
N LEU A 159 1.79 -21.73 0.13
CA LEU A 159 1.22 -22.64 1.14
C LEU A 159 0.12 -23.52 0.54
N ALA A 160 -0.76 -22.95 -0.27
CA ALA A 160 -1.82 -23.70 -0.96
C ALA A 160 -1.22 -24.78 -1.87
N ASP A 161 -0.20 -24.41 -2.66
CA ASP A 161 0.54 -25.34 -3.54
C ASP A 161 1.29 -26.42 -2.72
N LEU A 162 1.82 -26.08 -1.53
CA LEU A 162 2.49 -27.02 -0.64
C LEU A 162 1.56 -28.11 -0.14
N GLY A 163 0.34 -27.75 0.26
CA GLY A 163 -0.63 -28.66 0.87
C GLY A 163 -1.69 -29.19 -0.09
N ASP A 164 -1.60 -28.88 -1.39
CA ASP A 164 -2.66 -29.18 -2.38
C ASP A 164 -4.06 -28.71 -1.90
N LYS A 165 -4.12 -27.44 -1.47
CA LYS A 165 -5.33 -26.78 -0.96
C LYS A 165 -5.71 -25.59 -1.84
N ASP A 166 -6.98 -25.18 -1.74
CA ASP A 166 -7.39 -23.91 -2.32
C ASP A 166 -6.81 -22.73 -1.52
N VAL A 167 -6.26 -21.73 -2.23
CA VAL A 167 -5.71 -20.53 -1.58
C VAL A 167 -6.75 -19.76 -0.77
N THR A 168 -8.02 -19.86 -1.13
CA THR A 168 -9.13 -19.23 -0.41
C THR A 168 -9.31 -19.84 0.99
N GLU A 169 -9.03 -21.13 1.15
CA GLU A 169 -9.02 -21.78 2.46
C GLU A 169 -7.93 -21.20 3.36
N ILE A 170 -6.72 -21.03 2.80
CA ILE A 170 -5.59 -20.40 3.52
C ILE A 170 -5.94 -18.96 3.89
N GLU A 171 -6.51 -18.19 2.96
CA GLU A 171 -6.91 -16.80 3.20
C GLU A 171 -7.97 -16.70 4.31
N THR A 172 -8.92 -17.61 4.36
CA THR A 172 -9.96 -17.66 5.40
C THR A 172 -9.37 -17.93 6.79
N LEU A 173 -8.41 -18.85 6.90
CA LEU A 173 -7.77 -19.20 8.16
C LEU A 173 -6.79 -18.12 8.65
N TRP A 174 -6.19 -17.36 7.73
CA TRP A 174 -5.03 -16.49 7.96
C TRP A 174 -5.18 -15.54 9.14
N HIS A 175 -6.31 -14.88 9.25
CA HIS A 175 -6.54 -13.83 10.25
C HIS A 175 -6.81 -14.36 11.67
N GLY A 176 -7.02 -15.65 11.81
CA GLY A 176 -7.17 -16.32 13.10
C GLY A 176 -5.91 -17.06 13.57
N LEU A 177 -4.89 -17.14 12.72
CA LEU A 177 -3.64 -17.84 13.03
C LEU A 177 -2.56 -16.87 13.51
N GLN A 178 -1.68 -17.37 14.36
CA GLN A 178 -0.54 -16.61 14.90
C GLN A 178 0.78 -17.31 14.55
N PRO A 179 1.87 -16.52 14.29
CA PRO A 179 3.20 -17.11 14.14
C PRO A 179 3.59 -17.94 15.38
N PRO A 180 4.30 -19.06 15.20
CA PRO A 180 4.93 -19.53 13.97
C PRO A 180 4.08 -20.46 13.07
N TYR A 181 2.75 -20.49 13.18
CA TYR A 181 1.84 -21.22 12.30
C TYR A 181 2.01 -22.74 12.26
N GLU A 182 2.47 -23.37 13.32
CA GLU A 182 2.76 -24.81 13.36
C GLU A 182 1.52 -25.65 12.98
N THR A 183 0.36 -25.34 13.54
CA THR A 183 -0.90 -26.04 13.24
C THR A 183 -1.31 -25.92 11.77
N LEU A 184 -1.00 -24.80 11.11
CA LEU A 184 -1.22 -24.62 9.69
C LEU A 184 -0.32 -25.56 8.87
N PHE A 185 0.96 -25.64 9.21
CA PHE A 185 1.91 -26.51 8.52
C PHE A 185 1.63 -27.99 8.76
N GLU A 186 1.18 -28.38 9.95
CA GLU A 186 0.73 -29.73 10.26
C GLU A 186 -0.46 -30.16 9.38
N TRP A 187 -1.46 -29.27 9.25
CA TRP A 187 -2.61 -29.50 8.37
C TRP A 187 -2.21 -29.59 6.90
N LEU A 188 -1.33 -28.70 6.42
CA LEU A 188 -0.85 -28.73 5.03
C LEU A 188 -0.03 -29.97 4.71
N ALA A 189 0.68 -30.53 5.68
CA ALA A 189 1.41 -31.78 5.55
C ALA A 189 0.49 -33.03 5.61
N GLY A 190 -0.82 -32.87 5.88
CA GLY A 190 -1.77 -33.97 6.03
C GLY A 190 -1.68 -34.71 7.38
N GLY A 191 -0.90 -34.18 8.33
CA GLY A 191 -0.71 -34.77 9.66
C GLY A 191 -1.64 -34.22 10.75
N GLY A 192 -2.38 -33.15 10.46
CA GLY A 192 -3.26 -32.48 11.42
C GLY A 192 -4.65 -32.16 10.85
N GLU A 193 -5.57 -31.82 11.74
CA GLU A 193 -6.89 -31.32 11.36
C GLU A 193 -6.79 -29.87 10.86
N LYS A 194 -7.75 -29.45 10.03
CA LYS A 194 -7.85 -28.05 9.58
C LYS A 194 -7.96 -27.14 10.81
N PRO A 195 -7.10 -26.11 10.93
CA PRO A 195 -7.16 -25.22 12.08
C PRO A 195 -8.53 -24.60 12.27
N VAL A 196 -9.08 -24.70 13.48
CA VAL A 196 -10.36 -24.08 13.83
C VAL A 196 -10.08 -22.68 14.36
N LEU A 197 -10.73 -21.69 13.77
CA LEU A 197 -10.59 -20.31 14.21
C LEU A 197 -11.33 -20.11 15.53
N ALA A 198 -10.61 -19.73 16.56
CA ALA A 198 -11.18 -19.46 17.89
C ALA A 198 -12.03 -18.17 17.94
N THR A 199 -12.09 -17.40 16.84
CA THR A 199 -12.71 -16.07 16.82
C THR A 199 -13.66 -15.94 15.64
N PRO A 200 -14.97 -15.79 15.87
CA PRO A 200 -15.96 -15.59 14.80
C PRO A 200 -15.83 -14.25 14.08
N ALA A 201 -15.32 -13.20 14.76
CA ALA A 201 -15.06 -11.89 14.16
C ALA A 201 -13.74 -11.91 13.36
N ILE A 202 -13.77 -12.48 12.17
CA ILE A 202 -12.64 -12.64 11.27
C ILE A 202 -12.78 -11.75 10.03
N PHE A 203 -11.65 -11.50 9.36
CA PHE A 203 -11.63 -10.87 8.05
C PHE A 203 -11.98 -11.88 6.96
N HIS A 204 -12.82 -11.46 6.02
CA HIS A 204 -13.13 -12.21 4.82
C HIS A 204 -12.49 -11.56 3.60
N SER A 205 -11.90 -12.40 2.74
CA SER A 205 -11.26 -11.92 1.51
C SER A 205 -12.22 -11.10 0.66
N VAL A 206 -11.77 -9.91 0.26
CA VAL A 206 -12.64 -8.92 -0.37
C VAL A 206 -12.84 -9.16 -1.87
N MET A 207 -14.05 -8.90 -2.35
CA MET A 207 -14.34 -8.79 -3.77
C MET A 207 -13.78 -7.47 -4.33
N LEU A 208 -13.15 -7.53 -5.51
CA LEU A 208 -12.48 -6.41 -6.15
C LEU A 208 -13.11 -6.10 -7.51
N ALA A 209 -13.24 -4.80 -7.81
CA ALA A 209 -13.73 -4.32 -9.09
C ALA A 209 -12.61 -4.22 -10.15
N ASN A 210 -12.94 -4.50 -11.41
CA ASN A 210 -12.11 -4.18 -12.57
C ASN A 210 -12.22 -2.68 -12.89
N ALA A 211 -11.17 -2.08 -13.46
CA ALA A 211 -11.33 -0.76 -14.07
C ALA A 211 -12.23 -0.91 -15.31
N VAL A 212 -13.03 0.11 -15.60
CA VAL A 212 -13.71 0.20 -16.88
C VAL A 212 -12.65 0.56 -17.94
N GLU A 213 -12.54 -0.27 -18.96
CA GLU A 213 -11.72 -0.04 -20.15
C GLU A 213 -12.63 0.26 -21.34
N GLU A 214 -12.06 0.79 -22.41
CA GLU A 214 -12.80 1.10 -23.63
C GLU A 214 -13.51 -0.17 -24.15
N GLY A 215 -14.82 -0.07 -24.37
CA GLY A 215 -15.67 -1.17 -24.85
C GLY A 215 -16.20 -2.12 -23.78
N ASP A 216 -15.73 -2.06 -22.52
CA ASP A 216 -16.21 -2.98 -21.46
C ASP A 216 -17.71 -2.89 -21.17
N LEU A 217 -18.30 -1.70 -21.34
CA LEU A 217 -19.74 -1.46 -21.14
C LEU A 217 -20.56 -1.69 -22.40
N THR A 218 -19.92 -1.89 -23.55
CA THR A 218 -20.61 -2.14 -24.83
C THR A 218 -21.34 -3.48 -24.77
N GLY A 219 -22.64 -3.44 -25.04
CA GLY A 219 -23.51 -4.64 -25.01
C GLY A 219 -23.98 -5.05 -23.60
N LEU A 220 -23.60 -4.31 -22.55
CA LEU A 220 -24.18 -4.48 -21.22
C LEU A 220 -25.42 -3.60 -21.08
N ASP A 221 -26.54 -4.18 -20.62
CA ASP A 221 -27.75 -3.43 -20.34
C ASP A 221 -27.67 -2.72 -18.99
N PRO A 222 -27.75 -1.37 -18.94
CA PRO A 222 -27.69 -0.58 -17.71
C PRO A 222 -28.69 -1.02 -16.64
N VAL A 223 -29.86 -1.53 -17.00
CA VAL A 223 -30.91 -1.97 -16.06
C VAL A 223 -30.43 -3.08 -15.12
N ASN A 224 -29.49 -3.91 -15.59
CA ASN A 224 -28.92 -5.03 -14.82
C ASN A 224 -27.85 -4.58 -13.81
N TYR A 225 -27.54 -3.31 -13.77
CA TYR A 225 -26.48 -2.77 -12.91
C TYR A 225 -27.03 -1.71 -11.96
N ALA A 226 -26.38 -1.59 -10.82
CA ALA A 226 -26.52 -0.48 -9.88
C ALA A 226 -25.21 0.31 -9.85
N ALA A 227 -25.30 1.62 -9.69
CA ALA A 227 -24.14 2.47 -9.50
C ALA A 227 -24.15 3.09 -8.09
N GLU A 228 -22.97 3.23 -7.51
CA GLU A 228 -22.72 3.94 -6.27
C GLU A 228 -21.55 4.90 -6.46
N TRP A 229 -21.48 5.96 -5.67
CA TRP A 229 -20.30 6.81 -5.69
C TRP A 229 -19.06 6.06 -5.19
N LYS A 230 -17.95 6.25 -5.88
CA LYS A 230 -16.64 5.77 -5.45
C LYS A 230 -15.99 6.83 -4.56
N TRP A 231 -16.09 6.62 -3.27
CA TRP A 231 -15.55 7.51 -2.24
C TRP A 231 -14.03 7.38 -2.13
N ASP A 232 -13.34 8.50 -1.87
CA ASP A 232 -11.91 8.54 -1.60
C ASP A 232 -11.64 8.40 -0.09
N GLY A 233 -11.70 7.20 0.40
CA GLY A 233 -11.47 6.82 1.78
C GLY A 233 -10.58 5.59 1.89
N ILE A 234 -10.85 4.78 2.89
CA ILE A 234 -10.21 3.48 3.09
C ILE A 234 -11.30 2.43 3.17
N ARG A 235 -11.26 1.49 2.24
CA ARG A 235 -12.10 0.31 2.36
C ARG A 235 -11.78 -0.43 3.63
N VAL A 236 -12.80 -0.68 4.42
CA VAL A 236 -12.74 -1.45 5.66
C VAL A 236 -13.80 -2.53 5.69
N GLN A 237 -13.53 -3.54 6.47
CA GLN A 237 -14.49 -4.56 6.84
C GLN A 237 -14.71 -4.51 8.34
N LEU A 238 -15.95 -4.28 8.74
CA LEU A 238 -16.40 -4.29 10.12
C LEU A 238 -16.88 -5.68 10.46
N SER A 239 -16.43 -6.23 11.56
CA SER A 239 -16.82 -7.57 11.98
C SER A 239 -17.19 -7.58 13.47
N ARG A 240 -18.36 -8.12 13.79
CA ARG A 240 -18.79 -8.34 15.17
C ARG A 240 -19.44 -9.71 15.34
N SER A 241 -19.00 -10.41 16.38
CA SER A 241 -19.67 -11.62 16.89
C SER A 241 -19.60 -11.63 18.42
N GLY A 242 -20.75 -11.63 19.06
CA GLY A 242 -20.86 -11.41 20.50
C GLY A 242 -20.23 -10.08 20.92
N ASP A 243 -19.31 -10.15 21.89
CA ASP A 243 -18.60 -8.96 22.40
C ASP A 243 -17.36 -8.59 21.57
N ARG A 244 -16.95 -9.44 20.64
CA ARG A 244 -15.76 -9.19 19.83
C ARG A 244 -16.10 -8.32 18.63
N ARG A 245 -15.40 -7.19 18.51
CA ARG A 245 -15.53 -6.23 17.41
C ARG A 245 -14.17 -6.00 16.80
N LYS A 246 -14.11 -5.92 15.47
CA LYS A 246 -12.88 -5.65 14.72
C LYS A 246 -13.16 -4.77 13.52
N ILE A 247 -12.16 -3.97 13.17
CA ILE A 247 -12.11 -3.18 11.95
C ILE A 247 -10.87 -3.60 11.18
N TYR A 248 -11.07 -4.18 10.01
CA TYR A 248 -9.98 -4.63 9.15
C TYR A 248 -9.82 -3.70 7.95
N SER A 249 -8.57 -3.44 7.57
CA SER A 249 -8.25 -2.77 6.30
C SER A 249 -8.59 -3.69 5.12
N ARG A 250 -8.50 -3.15 3.91
CA ARG A 250 -8.64 -3.91 2.66
C ARG A 250 -7.69 -5.12 2.55
N SER A 251 -6.51 -5.05 3.15
CA SER A 251 -5.51 -6.13 3.20
C SER A 251 -5.73 -7.11 4.34
N GLY A 252 -6.67 -6.83 5.23
CA GLY A 252 -6.98 -7.63 6.41
C GLY A 252 -6.18 -7.25 7.66
N ASP A 253 -5.48 -6.10 7.64
CA ASP A 253 -4.79 -5.62 8.83
C ASP A 253 -5.80 -5.10 9.86
N ASP A 254 -5.63 -5.47 11.12
CA ASP A 254 -6.46 -4.95 12.22
C ASP A 254 -6.10 -3.48 12.50
N ILE A 255 -7.01 -2.57 12.18
CA ILE A 255 -6.87 -1.12 12.41
C ILE A 255 -7.76 -0.60 13.54
N SER A 256 -8.38 -1.46 14.31
CA SER A 256 -9.31 -1.13 15.39
C SER A 256 -8.75 -0.09 16.37
N GLY A 257 -7.45 -0.18 16.71
CA GLY A 257 -6.80 0.74 17.63
C GLY A 257 -6.72 2.20 17.16
N ALA A 258 -6.79 2.44 15.85
CA ALA A 258 -6.81 3.79 15.28
C ALA A 258 -8.24 4.39 15.21
N PHE A 259 -9.28 3.57 15.37
CA PHE A 259 -10.68 3.97 15.23
C PHE A 259 -11.56 3.43 16.38
N PRO A 260 -11.23 3.73 17.65
CA PRO A 260 -11.99 3.23 18.81
C PRO A 260 -13.44 3.75 18.81
N ASP A 261 -13.68 4.97 18.34
CA ASP A 261 -15.00 5.59 18.20
C ASP A 261 -15.93 4.82 17.24
N ILE A 262 -15.39 4.25 16.17
CA ILE A 262 -16.13 3.37 15.27
C ILE A 262 -16.33 1.99 15.90
N LEU A 263 -15.26 1.44 16.49
CA LEU A 263 -15.30 0.11 17.10
C LEU A 263 -16.40 0.03 18.17
N ASP A 264 -16.50 1.06 19.03
CA ASP A 264 -17.49 1.13 20.09
C ASP A 264 -18.93 1.32 19.55
N ALA A 265 -19.07 1.98 18.41
CA ALA A 265 -20.35 2.24 17.76
C ALA A 265 -20.92 1.04 16.99
N ILE A 266 -20.14 -0.04 16.73
CA ILE A 266 -20.65 -1.24 16.03
C ILE A 266 -21.74 -1.89 16.90
N SER A 267 -23.02 -1.67 16.53
CA SER A 267 -24.19 -2.18 17.24
C SER A 267 -24.79 -3.44 16.63
N PHE A 268 -24.49 -3.74 15.36
CA PHE A 268 -24.97 -4.91 14.63
C PHE A 268 -24.04 -6.11 14.82
N SER A 269 -24.55 -7.32 14.65
CA SER A 269 -23.76 -8.55 14.49
C SER A 269 -23.57 -8.88 13.02
N GLY A 270 -22.43 -9.49 12.65
CA GLY A 270 -22.12 -9.91 11.29
C GLY A 270 -20.90 -9.22 10.72
N VAL A 271 -20.82 -9.18 9.39
CA VAL A 271 -19.68 -8.61 8.65
C VAL A 271 -20.16 -7.68 7.55
N VAL A 272 -19.71 -6.42 7.61
CA VAL A 272 -20.11 -5.33 6.71
C VAL A 272 -18.89 -4.73 6.03
N ASP A 273 -18.95 -4.55 4.72
CA ASP A 273 -17.97 -3.77 3.95
C ASP A 273 -18.41 -2.31 3.83
N GLY A 274 -17.47 -1.39 3.99
CA GLY A 274 -17.72 0.04 3.85
C GLY A 274 -16.46 0.83 3.56
N GLU A 275 -16.66 2.12 3.29
CA GLU A 275 -15.57 3.08 3.16
C GLU A 275 -15.46 3.88 4.45
N LEU A 276 -14.29 3.84 5.07
CA LEU A 276 -13.95 4.64 6.24
C LEU A 276 -13.58 6.05 5.78
N LEU A 277 -14.28 7.03 6.31
CA LEU A 277 -14.18 8.44 5.99
C LEU A 277 -14.06 9.28 7.27
N VAL A 278 -13.72 10.55 7.13
CA VAL A 278 -13.67 11.55 8.21
C VAL A 278 -14.60 12.71 7.88
N GLY A 279 -15.23 13.28 8.89
CA GLY A 279 -16.23 14.34 8.76
C GLY A 279 -17.59 13.90 9.28
N GLY A 280 -18.64 14.17 8.53
CA GLY A 280 -19.99 13.79 8.89
C GLY A 280 -20.64 12.83 7.89
N THR A 281 -21.58 12.03 8.40
CA THR A 281 -22.44 11.17 7.57
C THR A 281 -23.40 12.01 6.71
N ALA A 282 -24.08 11.39 5.77
CA ALA A 282 -25.12 12.05 4.96
C ALA A 282 -26.29 12.63 5.79
N ARG A 283 -26.46 12.17 7.03
CA ARG A 283 -27.49 12.66 7.97
C ARG A 283 -26.97 13.75 8.93
N SER A 284 -25.68 14.12 8.83
CA SER A 284 -25.08 15.19 9.63
C SER A 284 -24.99 16.49 8.83
N ASN A 285 -24.88 17.62 9.53
CA ASN A 285 -24.65 18.93 8.90
C ASN A 285 -23.16 19.19 8.60
N SER A 286 -22.28 18.21 8.84
CA SER A 286 -20.85 18.34 8.62
C SER A 286 -20.47 17.71 7.29
N PRO A 287 -19.64 18.37 6.46
CA PRO A 287 -19.21 17.80 5.19
C PRO A 287 -18.28 16.60 5.38
N THR A 288 -18.25 15.69 4.42
CA THR A 288 -17.18 14.71 4.30
C THR A 288 -15.86 15.43 4.06
N ARG A 289 -14.79 15.02 4.75
CA ARG A 289 -13.47 15.63 4.64
C ARG A 289 -12.56 14.80 3.75
N THR A 290 -11.41 15.36 3.40
CA THR A 290 -10.46 14.78 2.47
C THR A 290 -9.75 13.54 3.03
N PHE A 291 -9.20 12.72 2.15
CA PHE A 291 -8.34 11.61 2.53
C PHE A 291 -7.10 12.05 3.34
N SER A 292 -6.61 13.28 3.13
CA SER A 292 -5.51 13.86 3.92
C SER A 292 -5.87 14.00 5.40
N ASP A 293 -7.12 14.35 5.71
CA ASP A 293 -7.62 14.41 7.09
C ASP A 293 -7.72 13.00 7.70
N LEU A 294 -8.18 12.03 6.92
CA LEU A 294 -8.22 10.62 7.36
C LEU A 294 -6.82 10.09 7.68
N GLN A 295 -5.80 10.47 6.89
CA GLN A 295 -4.41 10.07 7.15
C GLN A 295 -3.88 10.52 8.51
N GLN A 296 -4.44 11.56 9.14
CA GLN A 296 -4.00 12.00 10.47
C GLN A 296 -4.27 10.93 11.54
N ARG A 297 -5.25 10.06 11.33
CA ARG A 297 -5.60 8.95 12.23
C ARG A 297 -4.92 7.64 11.87
N LEU A 298 -4.56 7.43 10.62
CA LEU A 298 -3.93 6.19 10.15
C LEU A 298 -2.59 5.92 10.84
N ASN A 299 -2.31 4.63 11.06
CA ASN A 299 -1.07 4.15 11.66
C ASN A 299 -0.79 4.69 13.08
N ARG A 300 -1.81 5.27 13.75
CA ARG A 300 -1.69 5.71 15.13
C ARG A 300 -1.91 4.53 16.07
N LYS A 301 -0.96 4.28 16.95
CA LYS A 301 -1.09 3.28 18.02
C LYS A 301 -1.99 3.76 19.16
N THR A 302 -2.11 5.08 19.32
CA THR A 302 -2.95 5.73 20.33
C THR A 302 -3.62 6.95 19.72
N VAL A 303 -4.91 7.06 19.89
CA VAL A 303 -5.72 8.20 19.42
C VAL A 303 -6.21 8.97 20.64
N THR A 304 -5.95 10.28 20.67
CA THR A 304 -6.35 11.16 21.78
C THR A 304 -7.79 11.65 21.59
N ALA A 305 -8.45 12.06 22.68
CA ALA A 305 -9.79 12.65 22.61
C ALA A 305 -9.85 13.87 21.67
N LYS A 306 -8.77 14.69 21.64
CA LYS A 306 -8.67 15.80 20.69
C LYS A 306 -8.69 15.31 19.24
N MET A 307 -7.95 14.27 18.88
CA MET A 307 -7.95 13.72 17.53
C MET A 307 -9.31 13.13 17.13
N LEU A 308 -10.03 12.53 18.08
CA LEU A 308 -11.39 12.03 17.83
C LEU A 308 -12.34 13.18 17.48
N GLY A 309 -12.21 14.33 18.17
CA GLY A 309 -12.99 15.53 17.89
C GLY A 309 -12.57 16.26 16.61
N ASP A 310 -11.25 16.40 16.38
CA ASP A 310 -10.72 17.10 15.21
C ASP A 310 -10.96 16.32 13.90
N TYR A 311 -10.92 14.97 13.96
CA TYR A 311 -11.08 14.07 12.81
C TYR A 311 -12.12 12.98 13.12
N PRO A 312 -13.40 13.33 13.31
CA PRO A 312 -14.44 12.33 13.59
C PRO A 312 -14.59 11.38 12.42
N ALA A 313 -14.51 10.08 12.70
CA ALA A 313 -14.61 9.05 11.68
C ALA A 313 -16.04 8.53 11.57
N PHE A 314 -16.42 8.09 10.36
CA PHE A 314 -17.66 7.38 10.08
C PHE A 314 -17.44 6.36 8.95
N ILE A 315 -18.37 5.43 8.81
CA ILE A 315 -18.33 4.39 7.78
C ILE A 315 -19.52 4.56 6.84
N ARG A 316 -19.24 4.68 5.57
CA ARG A 316 -20.23 4.60 4.49
C ARG A 316 -20.30 3.18 3.97
N THR A 317 -21.31 2.45 4.43
CA THR A 317 -21.46 1.01 4.17
C THR A 317 -22.02 0.75 2.77
N TYR A 318 -21.61 -0.34 2.12
CA TYR A 318 -22.03 -0.65 0.75
C TYR A 318 -22.20 -2.14 0.43
N ASP A 319 -21.80 -3.06 1.31
CA ASP A 319 -22.10 -4.49 1.13
C ASP A 319 -22.18 -5.22 2.47
N LEU A 320 -22.92 -6.32 2.49
CA LEU A 320 -23.11 -7.21 3.63
C LEU A 320 -22.59 -8.60 3.29
N LEU A 321 -21.71 -9.14 4.13
CA LEU A 321 -21.15 -10.48 3.95
C LEU A 321 -21.81 -11.49 4.87
N PHE A 322 -22.05 -11.08 6.12
CA PHE A 322 -22.72 -11.89 7.14
C PHE A 322 -23.77 -11.05 7.86
N ASP A 323 -24.96 -11.60 8.00
CA ASP A 323 -26.05 -11.07 8.80
C ASP A 323 -26.18 -11.92 10.06
N GLY A 324 -25.64 -11.45 11.18
CA GLY A 324 -25.38 -12.32 12.33
C GLY A 324 -24.40 -13.43 11.92
N ASP A 325 -24.84 -14.68 12.04
CA ASP A 325 -24.09 -15.87 11.64
C ASP A 325 -24.47 -16.38 10.24
N ASP A 326 -25.47 -15.76 9.56
CA ASP A 326 -25.90 -16.15 8.20
C ASP A 326 -24.91 -15.62 7.15
N ASP A 327 -24.27 -16.52 6.42
CA ASP A 327 -23.40 -16.18 5.28
C ASP A 327 -24.25 -15.79 4.07
N VAL A 328 -24.37 -14.48 3.82
CA VAL A 328 -25.18 -13.95 2.72
C VAL A 328 -24.38 -13.67 1.45
N ARG A 329 -23.09 -14.02 1.40
CA ARG A 329 -22.22 -13.78 0.23
C ARG A 329 -22.74 -14.48 -1.02
N GLY A 330 -23.40 -15.62 -0.88
CA GLY A 330 -24.05 -16.37 -1.99
C GLY A 330 -25.34 -15.74 -2.52
N ARG A 331 -25.87 -14.70 -1.87
CA ARG A 331 -27.07 -13.99 -2.31
C ARG A 331 -26.74 -12.92 -3.34
N SER A 332 -27.76 -12.44 -4.08
CA SER A 332 -27.59 -11.33 -5.02
C SER A 332 -27.17 -10.04 -4.32
N TYR A 333 -26.50 -9.14 -5.05
CA TYR A 333 -26.13 -7.82 -4.52
C TYR A 333 -27.36 -7.05 -4.00
N VAL A 334 -28.50 -7.12 -4.71
CA VAL A 334 -29.74 -6.45 -4.28
C VAL A 334 -30.21 -6.97 -2.94
N ASP A 335 -30.30 -8.29 -2.76
CA ASP A 335 -30.74 -8.89 -1.49
C ASP A 335 -29.79 -8.55 -0.33
N ARG A 336 -28.47 -8.60 -0.56
CA ARG A 336 -27.50 -8.18 0.45
C ARG A 336 -27.63 -6.71 0.82
N ARG A 337 -27.89 -5.83 -0.16
CA ARG A 337 -28.08 -4.41 0.07
C ARG A 337 -29.35 -4.10 0.85
N ASP A 338 -30.47 -4.77 0.54
CA ASP A 338 -31.73 -4.57 1.25
C ASP A 338 -31.56 -4.91 2.73
N ARG A 339 -30.94 -6.03 3.04
CA ARG A 339 -30.59 -6.42 4.43
C ARG A 339 -29.65 -5.44 5.10
N LEU A 340 -28.63 -4.99 4.37
CA LEU A 340 -27.71 -3.97 4.88
C LEU A 340 -28.45 -2.68 5.25
N THR A 341 -29.42 -2.26 4.44
CA THR A 341 -30.24 -1.08 4.72
C THR A 341 -30.95 -1.21 6.05
N GLU A 342 -31.60 -2.36 6.31
CA GLU A 342 -32.27 -2.61 7.59
C GLU A 342 -31.34 -2.58 8.80
N ILE A 343 -30.10 -3.07 8.63
CA ILE A 343 -29.08 -3.04 9.68
C ILE A 343 -28.63 -1.61 9.97
N ILE A 344 -28.33 -0.84 8.93
CA ILE A 344 -27.80 0.52 9.07
C ILE A 344 -28.86 1.52 9.55
N ASP A 345 -30.12 1.31 9.23
CA ASP A 345 -31.22 2.13 9.76
C ASP A 345 -31.37 2.02 11.29
N ARG A 346 -30.87 0.94 11.90
CA ARG A 346 -30.85 0.74 13.36
C ARG A 346 -29.51 1.11 14.01
N ALA A 347 -28.49 1.39 13.21
CA ALA A 347 -27.14 1.73 13.69
C ALA A 347 -27.04 3.23 14.07
N PRO A 348 -26.03 3.65 14.88
CA PRO A 348 -25.80 5.05 15.18
C PRO A 348 -25.52 5.87 13.91
N HIS A 349 -26.43 6.80 13.60
CA HIS A 349 -26.42 7.57 12.34
C HIS A 349 -25.31 8.61 12.23
N ASP A 350 -24.64 8.94 13.32
CA ASP A 350 -23.45 9.80 13.33
C ASP A 350 -22.16 9.03 12.97
N ARG A 351 -22.22 7.70 12.96
CA ARG A 351 -21.07 6.81 12.68
C ARG A 351 -21.25 5.92 11.47
N PHE A 352 -22.49 5.67 11.08
CA PHE A 352 -22.80 4.78 9.95
C PHE A 352 -23.85 5.42 9.04
N ASP A 353 -23.58 5.36 7.75
CA ASP A 353 -24.56 5.61 6.71
C ASP A 353 -24.46 4.58 5.58
N LEU A 354 -25.46 4.56 4.70
CA LEU A 354 -25.50 3.72 3.53
C LEU A 354 -25.01 4.51 2.31
N SER A 355 -24.11 3.94 1.52
CA SER A 355 -23.67 4.51 0.25
C SER A 355 -24.88 4.72 -0.67
N PRO A 356 -25.18 5.95 -1.12
CA PRO A 356 -26.34 6.18 -1.95
C PRO A 356 -26.19 5.57 -3.33
N LEU A 357 -27.28 5.03 -3.87
CA LEU A 357 -27.35 4.64 -5.27
C LEU A 357 -27.38 5.88 -6.17
N VAL A 358 -26.63 5.83 -7.25
CA VAL A 358 -26.64 6.84 -8.32
C VAL A 358 -27.65 6.38 -9.36
N PRO A 359 -28.80 7.07 -9.54
CA PRO A 359 -29.77 6.71 -10.56
C PRO A 359 -29.21 7.04 -11.96
N PHE A 360 -29.37 6.12 -12.90
CA PHE A 360 -28.99 6.30 -14.29
C PHE A 360 -29.81 5.36 -15.19
N SER A 361 -30.01 5.77 -16.44
CA SER A 361 -30.75 5.04 -17.46
C SER A 361 -29.88 4.60 -18.63
N SER A 362 -28.73 5.23 -18.81
CA SER A 362 -27.75 4.88 -19.86
C SER A 362 -26.31 5.05 -19.35
N TRP A 363 -25.36 4.42 -20.06
CA TRP A 363 -23.95 4.55 -19.73
C TRP A 363 -23.42 5.97 -19.98
N GLU A 364 -23.96 6.68 -20.97
CA GLU A 364 -23.61 8.08 -21.24
C GLU A 364 -24.09 9.02 -20.13
N GLU A 365 -25.27 8.73 -19.55
CA GLU A 365 -25.75 9.48 -18.38
C GLU A 365 -24.84 9.25 -17.18
N LEU A 366 -24.48 7.99 -16.90
CA LEU A 366 -23.57 7.65 -15.81
C LEU A 366 -22.17 8.26 -16.00
N ASP A 367 -21.68 8.34 -17.24
CA ASP A 367 -20.41 9.00 -17.57
C ASP A 367 -20.45 10.50 -17.25
N ARG A 368 -21.52 11.19 -17.59
CA ARG A 368 -21.71 12.61 -17.24
C ARG A 368 -21.74 12.83 -15.73
N LEU A 369 -22.45 11.97 -15.00
CA LEU A 369 -22.49 12.02 -13.52
C LEU A 369 -21.11 11.76 -12.90
N ARG A 370 -20.39 10.77 -13.42
CA ARG A 370 -19.01 10.45 -13.00
C ARG A 370 -18.04 11.61 -13.21
N ALA A 371 -18.17 12.33 -14.32
CA ALA A 371 -17.29 13.45 -14.68
C ALA A 371 -17.50 14.68 -13.76
N ALA A 372 -18.72 14.86 -13.23
CA ALA A 372 -19.09 15.98 -12.37
C ALA A 372 -19.77 15.48 -11.08
N PRO A 373 -19.02 14.83 -10.16
CA PRO A 373 -19.58 14.33 -8.91
C PRO A 373 -19.99 15.47 -7.98
N PRO A 374 -21.00 15.25 -7.13
CA PRO A 374 -21.53 16.31 -6.23
C PRO A 374 -20.59 16.66 -5.06
N ASP A 375 -19.55 15.87 -4.81
CA ASP A 375 -18.61 16.06 -3.70
C ASP A 375 -17.17 15.79 -4.20
N PRO A 376 -16.19 16.65 -3.89
CA PRO A 376 -14.80 16.48 -4.32
C PRO A 376 -14.12 15.22 -3.78
N VAL A 377 -14.64 14.63 -2.69
CA VAL A 377 -14.16 13.38 -2.12
C VAL A 377 -14.58 12.15 -2.98
N ILE A 378 -15.39 12.36 -4.00
CA ILE A 378 -15.81 11.28 -4.92
C ILE A 378 -14.81 11.15 -6.07
N GLU A 379 -14.21 9.96 -6.21
CA GLU A 379 -13.22 9.65 -7.28
C GLU A 379 -13.88 9.10 -8.57
N GLY A 380 -15.20 8.90 -8.59
CA GLY A 380 -15.91 8.28 -9.70
C GLY A 380 -17.10 7.45 -9.24
N VAL A 381 -17.39 6.37 -9.95
CA VAL A 381 -18.50 5.46 -9.64
C VAL A 381 -18.04 4.01 -9.53
N MET A 382 -18.74 3.24 -8.70
CA MET A 382 -18.70 1.79 -8.63
C MET A 382 -19.94 1.25 -9.31
N ILE A 383 -19.77 0.34 -10.27
CA ILE A 383 -20.85 -0.30 -11.02
C ILE A 383 -20.90 -1.75 -10.57
N LYS A 384 -22.06 -2.19 -10.11
CA LYS A 384 -22.25 -3.53 -9.54
C LYS A 384 -23.43 -4.23 -10.24
N ARG A 385 -23.21 -5.43 -10.74
CA ARG A 385 -24.30 -6.21 -11.33
C ARG A 385 -25.29 -6.64 -10.23
N ARG A 386 -26.57 -6.38 -10.44
CA ARG A 386 -27.63 -6.54 -9.43
C ARG A 386 -27.78 -7.96 -8.89
N ASP A 387 -27.60 -8.96 -9.74
CA ASP A 387 -27.69 -10.38 -9.39
C ASP A 387 -26.36 -10.99 -8.89
N SER A 388 -25.28 -10.19 -8.84
CA SER A 388 -23.97 -10.72 -8.50
C SER A 388 -23.86 -11.20 -7.06
N ILE A 389 -23.28 -12.38 -6.88
CA ILE A 389 -22.85 -12.88 -5.58
C ILE A 389 -21.56 -12.17 -5.15
N TYR A 390 -21.27 -12.18 -3.85
CA TYR A 390 -20.00 -11.65 -3.33
C TYR A 390 -18.91 -12.73 -3.40
N GLN A 391 -17.99 -12.57 -4.32
CA GLN A 391 -16.91 -13.52 -4.57
C GLN A 391 -15.55 -12.86 -4.37
N ALA A 392 -14.71 -13.47 -3.53
CA ALA A 392 -13.37 -12.96 -3.24
C ALA A 392 -12.50 -12.84 -4.50
N GLY A 393 -11.66 -11.80 -4.53
CA GLY A 393 -10.76 -11.56 -5.65
C GLY A 393 -11.34 -10.64 -6.73
N ARG A 394 -10.74 -10.67 -7.93
CA ARG A 394 -11.12 -9.80 -9.04
C ARG A 394 -11.74 -10.61 -10.17
N MET A 395 -13.04 -10.76 -10.11
CA MET A 395 -13.82 -11.44 -11.15
C MET A 395 -14.14 -10.45 -12.27
N LYS A 396 -14.05 -10.90 -13.52
CA LYS A 396 -14.41 -10.08 -14.68
C LYS A 396 -15.94 -10.06 -14.82
N GLY A 397 -16.53 -8.87 -14.92
CA GLY A 397 -17.94 -8.67 -15.24
C GLY A 397 -18.87 -8.25 -14.10
N PRO A 398 -18.78 -8.82 -12.85
CA PRO A 398 -19.74 -8.46 -11.80
C PRO A 398 -19.59 -7.03 -11.29
N TRP A 399 -18.35 -6.57 -11.06
CA TRP A 399 -18.07 -5.25 -10.50
C TRP A 399 -17.05 -4.50 -11.32
N PHE A 400 -17.37 -3.20 -11.59
CA PHE A 400 -16.47 -2.25 -12.23
C PHE A 400 -16.28 -1.03 -11.37
N LYS A 401 -15.11 -0.40 -11.49
CA LYS A 401 -14.80 0.93 -10.98
C LYS A 401 -14.52 1.84 -12.16
N TRP A 402 -15.26 2.92 -12.25
CA TRP A 402 -15.09 3.93 -13.30
C TRP A 402 -14.69 5.24 -12.64
N LYS A 403 -13.40 5.49 -12.62
CA LYS A 403 -12.86 6.70 -12.04
C LYS A 403 -13.14 7.89 -12.97
N ARG A 404 -13.25 9.09 -12.39
CA ARG A 404 -13.20 10.31 -13.18
C ARG A 404 -11.85 10.44 -13.87
N ASP A 405 -11.78 11.22 -14.93
CA ASP A 405 -10.55 11.43 -15.64
C ASP A 405 -9.54 12.17 -14.74
N PRO A 406 -8.25 11.83 -14.81
CA PRO A 406 -7.23 12.50 -14.03
C PRO A 406 -7.11 13.97 -14.46
N TYR A 407 -6.66 14.80 -13.56
CA TYR A 407 -6.17 16.12 -13.92
C TYR A 407 -4.89 15.98 -14.71
N ASN A 408 -4.69 16.84 -15.70
CA ASN A 408 -3.48 16.90 -16.51
C ASN A 408 -2.86 18.29 -16.45
N VAL A 409 -1.53 18.33 -16.42
CA VAL A 409 -0.74 19.55 -16.59
C VAL A 409 0.51 19.24 -17.40
N ASP A 410 0.94 20.22 -18.19
CA ASP A 410 2.22 20.18 -18.89
C ASP A 410 3.31 20.75 -17.97
N ALA A 411 4.31 19.93 -17.65
CA ALA A 411 5.36 20.29 -16.72
C ALA A 411 6.74 20.03 -17.33
N VAL A 412 7.76 20.77 -16.88
CA VAL A 412 9.12 20.64 -17.36
C VAL A 412 9.90 19.67 -16.48
N LEU A 413 10.65 18.76 -17.09
CA LEU A 413 11.54 17.85 -16.38
C LEU A 413 12.71 18.65 -15.76
N MET A 414 12.87 18.56 -14.43
CA MET A 414 13.90 19.30 -13.68
C MET A 414 15.00 18.37 -13.14
N TYR A 415 14.59 17.24 -12.56
CA TYR A 415 15.53 16.30 -11.95
C TYR A 415 15.17 14.87 -12.31
N ALA A 416 16.19 14.01 -12.35
CA ALA A 416 16.03 12.59 -12.53
C ALA A 416 16.90 11.78 -11.56
N GLN A 417 16.42 10.63 -11.16
CA GLN A 417 17.15 9.68 -10.32
C GLN A 417 17.09 8.30 -10.97
N ARG A 418 18.13 7.49 -10.76
CA ARG A 418 18.14 6.10 -11.24
C ARG A 418 17.05 5.30 -10.55
N GLY A 419 16.45 4.40 -11.31
CA GLY A 419 15.47 3.46 -10.79
C GLY A 419 16.10 2.37 -9.93
N HIS A 420 15.25 1.50 -9.41
CA HIS A 420 15.65 0.35 -8.61
C HIS A 420 15.36 -0.96 -9.36
N GLY A 421 16.06 -2.04 -9.00
CA GLY A 421 15.86 -3.36 -9.59
C GLY A 421 16.15 -3.38 -11.09
N LYS A 422 15.23 -3.85 -11.92
CA LYS A 422 15.42 -3.93 -13.38
C LYS A 422 15.70 -2.60 -14.08
N ARG A 423 15.30 -1.46 -13.45
CA ARG A 423 15.50 -0.12 -13.98
C ARG A 423 16.70 0.61 -13.37
N SER A 424 17.59 -0.09 -12.64
CA SER A 424 18.77 0.51 -12.00
C SER A 424 19.78 1.11 -12.99
N SER A 425 19.78 0.65 -14.24
CA SER A 425 20.61 1.20 -15.33
C SER A 425 20.03 2.45 -15.99
N TYR A 426 18.74 2.73 -15.78
CA TYR A 426 18.01 3.85 -16.37
C TYR A 426 17.67 4.92 -15.33
N TYR A 427 17.60 6.16 -15.75
CA TYR A 427 16.89 7.20 -15.00
C TYR A 427 15.40 6.99 -15.21
N SER A 428 14.68 6.60 -14.17
CA SER A 428 13.25 6.25 -14.24
C SER A 428 12.41 6.92 -13.17
N ASP A 429 13.00 7.79 -12.38
CA ASP A 429 12.36 8.52 -11.31
C ASP A 429 12.56 10.02 -11.60
N PHE A 430 11.49 10.73 -11.99
CA PHE A 430 11.53 12.04 -12.59
C PHE A 430 10.81 13.06 -11.72
N THR A 431 11.48 14.19 -11.45
CA THR A 431 10.89 15.36 -10.80
C THR A 431 10.63 16.42 -11.86
N PHE A 432 9.42 16.94 -11.88
CA PHE A 432 8.97 17.95 -12.84
C PHE A 432 8.45 19.19 -12.12
N GLY A 433 8.50 20.32 -12.81
CA GLY A 433 8.10 21.60 -12.30
C GLY A 433 7.24 22.38 -13.29
N VAL A 434 6.60 23.40 -12.77
CA VAL A 434 5.83 24.39 -13.53
C VAL A 434 6.36 25.78 -13.27
N TRP A 435 6.02 26.74 -14.12
CA TRP A 435 6.45 28.12 -13.98
C TRP A 435 5.70 28.82 -12.83
N ALA A 436 6.44 29.51 -11.99
CA ALA A 436 5.92 30.35 -10.93
C ALA A 436 6.49 31.77 -11.08
N ASP A 437 5.68 32.78 -10.81
CA ASP A 437 6.11 34.17 -10.74
C ASP A 437 6.85 34.36 -9.39
N ASP A 438 8.03 35.00 -9.43
CA ASP A 438 8.84 35.38 -8.27
C ASP A 438 9.28 36.85 -8.39
N GLU A 439 9.80 37.41 -7.32
CA GLU A 439 10.28 38.80 -7.29
C GLU A 439 11.37 39.07 -8.35
N ASP A 440 12.20 38.08 -8.67
CA ASP A 440 13.27 38.13 -9.67
C ASP A 440 12.82 37.65 -11.07
N GLY A 441 11.53 37.39 -11.28
CA GLY A 441 10.96 36.92 -12.55
C GLY A 441 10.35 35.50 -12.44
N GLU A 442 10.10 34.87 -13.60
CA GLU A 442 9.53 33.52 -13.63
C GLU A 442 10.59 32.44 -13.37
N GLN A 443 10.34 31.54 -12.46
CA GLN A 443 11.19 30.39 -12.18
C GLN A 443 10.41 29.04 -12.21
N LEU A 444 11.10 27.94 -12.51
CA LEU A 444 10.54 26.60 -12.37
C LEU A 444 10.52 26.17 -10.90
N VAL A 445 9.36 25.77 -10.42
CA VAL A 445 9.17 25.21 -9.07
C VAL A 445 8.74 23.75 -9.17
N PRO A 446 9.36 22.82 -8.42
CA PRO A 446 9.01 21.41 -8.46
C PRO A 446 7.62 21.20 -7.84
N VAL A 447 6.75 20.46 -8.54
CA VAL A 447 5.36 20.21 -8.15
C VAL A 447 5.03 18.73 -7.96
N GLY A 448 5.88 17.84 -8.48
CA GLY A 448 5.64 16.41 -8.37
C GLY A 448 6.81 15.55 -8.82
N LYS A 449 6.68 14.26 -8.55
CA LYS A 449 7.64 13.23 -8.90
C LYS A 449 6.91 12.00 -9.43
N ALA A 450 7.29 11.51 -10.62
CA ALA A 450 6.71 10.33 -11.24
C ALA A 450 7.78 9.27 -11.55
N TYR A 451 7.41 8.00 -11.40
CA TYR A 451 8.26 6.83 -11.67
C TYR A 451 7.55 5.78 -12.53
N PHE A 452 6.40 6.13 -13.11
CA PHE A 452 5.61 5.28 -14.01
C PHE A 452 4.75 6.11 -14.96
N GLY A 453 4.07 5.44 -15.88
CA GLY A 453 3.15 6.06 -16.85
C GLY A 453 3.77 6.18 -18.25
N PHE A 454 4.99 5.75 -18.44
CA PHE A 454 5.70 5.74 -19.72
C PHE A 454 6.02 4.30 -20.16
N THR A 455 6.09 4.10 -21.46
CA THR A 455 6.55 2.85 -22.08
C THR A 455 8.07 2.70 -21.98
N ASP A 456 8.60 1.51 -22.27
CA ASP A 456 10.06 1.30 -22.26
C ASP A 456 10.76 2.14 -23.34
N ALA A 457 10.12 2.36 -24.51
CA ALA A 457 10.64 3.25 -25.55
C ALA A 457 10.70 4.72 -25.10
N GLU A 458 9.66 5.20 -24.42
CA GLU A 458 9.64 6.56 -23.85
C GLU A 458 10.66 6.71 -22.71
N LEU A 459 10.88 5.65 -21.91
CA LEU A 459 11.92 5.64 -20.90
C LEU A 459 13.32 5.81 -21.52
N GLU A 460 13.60 5.18 -22.65
CA GLU A 460 14.88 5.35 -23.37
C GLU A 460 15.07 6.79 -23.84
N VAL A 461 14.00 7.45 -24.32
CA VAL A 461 14.04 8.85 -24.71
C VAL A 461 14.36 9.75 -23.52
N LEU A 462 13.69 9.54 -22.40
CA LEU A 462 13.91 10.29 -21.15
C LEU A 462 15.31 10.04 -20.58
N ASP A 463 15.78 8.80 -20.53
CA ASP A 463 17.12 8.46 -20.06
C ASP A 463 18.22 9.10 -20.92
N LYS A 464 18.05 9.08 -22.24
CA LYS A 464 18.96 9.74 -23.17
C LYS A 464 18.96 11.25 -22.98
N PHE A 465 17.79 11.88 -22.79
CA PHE A 465 17.71 13.31 -22.50
C PHE A 465 18.45 13.65 -21.21
N VAL A 466 18.22 12.91 -20.12
CA VAL A 466 18.90 13.13 -18.84
C VAL A 466 20.40 13.04 -18.98
N ARG A 467 20.92 11.99 -19.64
CA ARG A 467 22.38 11.80 -19.82
C ARG A 467 23.03 12.94 -20.59
N ASN A 468 22.35 13.42 -21.63
CA ASN A 468 22.90 14.45 -22.53
C ASN A 468 22.77 15.88 -21.95
N ASN A 469 21.85 16.11 -21.02
CA ASN A 469 21.50 17.45 -20.54
C ASN A 469 21.66 17.61 -19.03
N THR A 470 22.41 16.72 -18.35
CA THR A 470 22.73 16.87 -16.93
C THR A 470 23.63 18.09 -16.72
N THR A 471 23.19 19.01 -15.89
CA THR A 471 23.92 20.23 -15.47
C THR A 471 24.66 20.03 -14.17
N GLU A 472 23.99 19.42 -13.17
CA GLU A 472 24.54 19.22 -11.83
C GLU A 472 24.22 17.80 -11.30
N ARG A 473 24.99 17.40 -10.29
CA ARG A 473 24.86 16.08 -9.64
C ARG A 473 24.76 16.25 -8.14
N PHE A 474 23.65 15.77 -7.58
CA PHE A 474 23.38 15.75 -6.13
C PHE A 474 23.24 14.30 -5.65
N GLY A 475 24.35 13.65 -5.33
CA GLY A 475 24.34 12.22 -5.03
C GLY A 475 23.72 11.42 -6.19
N PRO A 476 22.63 10.63 -5.95
CA PRO A 476 21.96 9.83 -6.99
C PRO A 476 21.11 10.68 -7.95
N VAL A 477 20.82 11.94 -7.61
CA VAL A 477 19.96 12.83 -8.41
C VAL A 477 20.79 13.60 -9.44
N ARG A 478 20.22 13.79 -10.63
CA ARG A 478 20.75 14.61 -11.71
C ARG A 478 19.81 15.79 -11.95
N ALA A 479 20.31 17.01 -11.85
CA ALA A 479 19.63 18.15 -12.41
C ALA A 479 19.83 18.15 -13.93
N VAL A 480 18.78 18.43 -14.65
CA VAL A 480 18.84 18.58 -16.11
C VAL A 480 18.60 20.03 -16.50
N ARG A 481 19.14 20.42 -17.64
CA ARG A 481 18.90 21.77 -18.15
C ARG A 481 17.40 21.98 -18.37
N ALA A 482 16.87 22.99 -17.69
CA ALA A 482 15.47 23.36 -17.72
C ALA A 482 15.36 24.86 -17.51
N ASP A 483 15.21 25.58 -18.61
CA ASP A 483 15.03 27.04 -18.67
C ASP A 483 13.90 27.37 -19.67
N LYS A 484 13.61 28.67 -19.89
CA LYS A 484 12.52 29.09 -20.77
C LYS A 484 12.72 28.64 -22.22
N ASP A 485 13.95 28.65 -22.67
CA ASP A 485 14.29 28.37 -24.06
C ASP A 485 14.62 26.89 -24.30
N PHE A 486 14.86 26.14 -23.21
CA PHE A 486 15.25 24.76 -23.29
C PHE A 486 14.70 23.93 -22.10
N GLY A 487 14.08 22.80 -22.40
CA GLY A 487 13.59 21.87 -21.39
C GLY A 487 12.81 20.74 -22.05
N PHE A 488 12.60 19.65 -21.33
CA PHE A 488 11.77 18.53 -21.79
C PHE A 488 10.41 18.64 -21.12
N VAL A 489 9.37 18.89 -21.91
CA VAL A 489 7.99 18.97 -21.41
C VAL A 489 7.35 17.60 -21.40
N VAL A 490 6.66 17.30 -20.33
CA VAL A 490 5.84 16.08 -20.13
C VAL A 490 4.45 16.46 -19.69
N GLU A 491 3.45 15.77 -20.22
CA GLU A 491 2.09 15.84 -19.69
C GLU A 491 2.02 14.92 -18.46
N VAL A 492 1.67 15.48 -17.33
CA VAL A 492 1.56 14.79 -16.04
C VAL A 492 0.10 14.63 -15.68
N ALA A 493 -0.35 13.39 -15.56
CA ALA A 493 -1.67 13.06 -15.05
C ALA A 493 -1.61 12.79 -13.54
N PHE A 494 -2.61 13.26 -12.77
CA PHE A 494 -2.69 13.03 -11.33
C PHE A 494 -4.14 12.95 -10.85
N GLU A 495 -4.37 12.23 -9.76
CA GLU A 495 -5.72 11.92 -9.24
C GLU A 495 -6.29 13.05 -8.36
N GLY A 496 -5.45 13.95 -7.86
CA GLY A 496 -5.84 15.08 -7.02
C GLY A 496 -4.64 15.94 -6.64
N ILE A 497 -4.92 17.12 -6.12
CA ILE A 497 -3.91 18.08 -5.68
C ILE A 497 -4.34 18.72 -4.35
N ASN A 498 -3.39 18.90 -3.44
CA ASN A 498 -3.62 19.48 -2.12
C ASN A 498 -2.58 20.56 -1.81
N ARG A 499 -2.93 21.50 -0.91
CA ARG A 499 -1.95 22.40 -0.33
C ARG A 499 -0.94 21.62 0.51
N SER A 500 0.34 21.99 0.44
CA SER A 500 1.42 21.32 1.15
C SER A 500 2.43 22.31 1.69
N THR A 501 2.67 22.25 2.98
CA THR A 501 3.74 23.04 3.63
C THR A 501 5.12 22.40 3.50
N ARG A 502 5.18 21.16 2.98
CA ARG A 502 6.43 20.40 2.82
C ARG A 502 7.12 20.67 1.48
N HIS A 503 6.37 21.13 0.49
CA HIS A 503 6.87 21.37 -0.86
C HIS A 503 7.09 22.87 -1.10
N LYS A 504 8.20 23.24 -1.73
CA LYS A 504 8.53 24.63 -2.06
C LYS A 504 7.44 25.30 -2.91
N SER A 505 6.76 24.55 -3.76
CA SER A 505 5.62 25.02 -4.56
C SER A 505 4.33 25.28 -3.78
N GLY A 506 4.25 24.86 -2.52
CA GLY A 506 3.01 24.95 -1.74
C GLY A 506 1.93 23.94 -2.13
N VAL A 507 2.17 23.06 -3.12
CA VAL A 507 1.21 22.05 -3.61
C VAL A 507 1.82 20.64 -3.61
N ALA A 508 0.97 19.63 -3.48
CA ALA A 508 1.33 18.22 -3.58
C ALA A 508 0.32 17.49 -4.47
N MET A 509 0.80 16.86 -5.53
CA MET A 509 0.00 16.01 -6.42
C MET A 509 -0.16 14.61 -5.82
N ARG A 510 -1.34 14.02 -6.03
CA ARG A 510 -1.64 12.66 -5.62
C ARG A 510 -1.51 11.71 -6.81
N PHE A 511 -0.67 10.69 -6.68
CA PHE A 511 -0.37 9.69 -7.71
C PHE A 511 0.00 10.28 -9.09
N PRO A 512 0.96 11.22 -9.14
CA PRO A 512 1.38 11.78 -10.42
C PRO A 512 2.08 10.70 -11.26
N ARG A 513 1.77 10.73 -12.56
CA ARG A 513 2.37 9.85 -13.56
C ARG A 513 2.59 10.62 -14.86
N ILE A 514 3.58 10.22 -15.64
CA ILE A 514 3.77 10.77 -16.99
C ILE A 514 2.69 10.14 -17.88
N ALA A 515 1.79 10.97 -18.41
CA ALA A 515 0.74 10.52 -19.32
C ALA A 515 1.25 10.51 -20.77
N ARG A 516 2.08 11.48 -21.13
CA ARG A 516 2.63 11.63 -22.47
C ARG A 516 3.89 12.47 -22.47
N LEU A 517 4.84 12.15 -23.34
CA LEU A 517 5.96 13.03 -23.67
C LEU A 517 5.47 14.14 -24.63
N ARG A 518 5.92 15.35 -24.43
CA ARG A 518 5.53 16.52 -25.20
C ARG A 518 6.74 17.17 -25.91
N PRO A 519 7.38 16.45 -26.84
CA PRO A 519 8.49 17.02 -27.64
C PRO A 519 8.06 18.17 -28.55
N ASP A 520 6.75 18.25 -28.80
CA ASP A 520 6.09 19.30 -29.58
C ASP A 520 5.97 20.63 -28.83
N LYS A 521 6.09 20.61 -27.49
CA LYS A 521 5.80 21.77 -26.64
C LYS A 521 7.10 22.40 -26.09
N PRO A 522 7.34 23.68 -26.35
CA PRO A 522 8.49 24.37 -25.78
C PRO A 522 8.33 24.61 -24.27
N SER A 523 9.44 24.70 -23.55
CA SER A 523 9.48 24.81 -22.09
C SER A 523 8.66 25.98 -21.54
N TYR A 524 8.69 27.14 -22.19
CA TYR A 524 7.96 28.34 -21.76
C TYR A 524 6.43 28.21 -21.85
N GLU A 525 5.92 27.24 -22.60
CA GLU A 525 4.49 26.94 -22.72
C GLU A 525 3.99 25.94 -21.67
N ALA A 526 4.87 25.40 -20.81
CA ALA A 526 4.44 24.57 -19.70
C ALA A 526 3.53 25.35 -18.75
N ASP A 527 2.71 24.61 -17.99
CA ASP A 527 1.72 25.20 -17.10
C ASP A 527 2.35 26.04 -15.98
N ARG A 528 1.51 26.85 -15.34
CA ARG A 528 1.89 27.74 -14.26
C ARG A 528 1.39 27.26 -12.91
N LEU A 529 2.12 27.56 -11.85
CA LEU A 529 1.74 27.21 -10.48
C LEU A 529 0.34 27.72 -10.12
N ARG A 530 -0.05 28.89 -10.60
CA ARG A 530 -1.39 29.45 -10.42
C ARG A 530 -2.50 28.55 -10.99
N THR A 531 -2.24 27.85 -12.09
CA THR A 531 -3.18 26.86 -12.68
C THR A 531 -3.42 25.71 -11.70
N LEU A 532 -2.36 25.20 -11.07
CA LEU A 532 -2.46 24.12 -10.10
C LEU A 532 -3.17 24.58 -8.81
N ILE A 533 -2.88 25.80 -8.36
CA ILE A 533 -3.54 26.38 -7.17
C ILE A 533 -5.04 26.57 -7.44
N ALA A 534 -5.41 27.04 -8.63
CA ALA A 534 -6.82 27.19 -9.00
C ALA A 534 -7.58 25.85 -8.98
N MET A 535 -6.93 24.72 -9.31
CA MET A 535 -7.54 23.39 -9.22
C MET A 535 -7.88 22.97 -7.78
N ILE A 536 -7.15 23.50 -6.77
CA ILE A 536 -7.43 23.24 -5.35
C ILE A 536 -8.64 24.05 -4.87
N ASP A 537 -8.77 25.28 -5.36
CA ASP A 537 -9.75 26.24 -4.87
C ASP A 537 -11.10 26.15 -5.62
N VAL A 538 -11.22 25.29 -6.63
CA VAL A 538 -12.49 25.00 -7.32
C VAL A 538 -13.41 24.26 -6.34
N LYS A 539 -14.34 24.99 -5.74
CA LYS A 539 -15.51 24.38 -5.10
C LYS A 539 -16.37 23.79 -6.21
N PRO A 540 -16.86 22.54 -6.07
CA PRO A 540 -17.86 22.04 -6.99
C PRO A 540 -19.09 22.96 -6.93
N ALA A 541 -19.66 23.23 -8.11
CA ALA A 541 -20.82 24.07 -8.30
C ALA A 541 -22.08 23.43 -7.67
#